data_a8ba99833c114f563eb35d8fa7fca199
#
_entry.id   a8ba99833c114f563eb35d8fa7fca199
#
_cell.length_a   1.000
_cell.length_b   1.000
_cell.length_c   1.000
_cell.angle_alpha   90.00
_cell.angle_beta   90.00
_cell.angle_gamma   90.00
#
_symmetry.space_group_name_H-M   'P 1'
#
loop_
_entity.id
_entity.type
_entity.pdbx_description
1 polymer ?
#
loop_
_entity_poly.entity_id
_entity_poly.type
_entity_poly.pdbx_seq_one_letter_code
_entity_poly.pdbx_strand_id
1 'polypeptide(L)'
;MSYAGDITPLEAWKLLSDNPQAVLVDVRTDAEWRFVGVPDLSSLGRDAVFIEWNTSTGHNENFLAELKGKLPAQAGPVVFLCRSGNRSIGAAETATEAGIEPSYNILDGFEGNLDAQGHRGETGWRAVGLPWKQQ
;
A
#
# COMPACT_ATOMS: atom_id res chain seq x y z
N MET A 1 -15.73 1.05 10.49
CA MET A 1 -14.88 2.23 10.67
C MET A 1 -14.60 2.91 9.35
N SER A 2 -14.47 4.20 9.40
CA SER A 2 -14.16 4.95 8.20
C SER A 2 -12.65 5.14 8.05
N TYR A 3 -12.23 5.38 6.85
CA TYR A 3 -10.91 5.85 6.48
C TYR A 3 -11.11 6.93 5.42
N ALA A 4 -10.05 7.59 4.96
CA ALA A 4 -10.19 8.76 4.09
C ALA A 4 -10.86 8.45 2.74
N GLY A 5 -10.66 7.25 2.22
CA GLY A 5 -11.32 6.82 1.01
C GLY A 5 -10.49 5.86 0.18
N ASP A 6 -11.10 5.39 -0.91
CA ASP A 6 -10.43 4.55 -1.90
C ASP A 6 -9.92 5.44 -3.03
N ILE A 7 -8.68 5.21 -3.45
CA ILE A 7 -8.09 5.92 -4.59
C ILE A 7 -7.50 4.91 -5.55
N THR A 8 -7.43 5.28 -6.83
CA THR A 8 -6.81 4.42 -7.83
C THR A 8 -5.28 4.44 -7.71
N PRO A 9 -4.58 3.47 -8.30
CA PRO A 9 -3.11 3.53 -8.32
C PRO A 9 -2.57 4.82 -8.93
N LEU A 10 -3.18 5.32 -10.00
CA LEU A 10 -2.74 6.57 -10.62
C LEU A 10 -2.97 7.77 -9.71
N GLU A 11 -4.10 7.81 -9.01
CA GLU A 11 -4.37 8.86 -8.02
C GLU A 11 -3.38 8.80 -6.86
N ALA A 12 -3.03 7.57 -6.42
CA ALA A 12 -2.03 7.39 -5.37
C ALA A 12 -0.66 7.91 -5.82
N TRP A 13 -0.25 7.60 -7.06
CA TRP A 13 1.01 8.10 -7.61
C TRP A 13 1.02 9.62 -7.68
N LYS A 14 -0.08 10.22 -8.11
CA LYS A 14 -0.19 11.68 -8.16
C LYS A 14 -0.06 12.28 -6.76
N LEU A 15 -0.73 11.71 -5.78
CA LEU A 15 -0.64 12.18 -4.40
C LEU A 15 0.80 12.10 -3.88
N LEU A 16 1.47 10.97 -4.12
CA LEU A 16 2.87 10.78 -3.72
C LEU A 16 3.80 11.76 -4.44
N SER A 17 3.54 12.03 -5.72
CA SER A 17 4.36 12.95 -6.52
C SER A 17 4.18 14.40 -6.09
N ASP A 18 2.94 14.80 -5.79
CA ASP A 18 2.61 16.18 -5.46
C ASP A 18 2.90 16.54 -4.00
N ASN A 19 2.93 15.54 -3.11
CA ASN A 19 3.11 15.78 -1.68
C ASN A 19 4.34 15.02 -1.17
N PRO A 20 5.45 15.73 -0.89
CA PRO A 20 6.67 15.07 -0.41
C PRO A 20 6.53 14.43 0.97
N GLN A 21 5.47 14.72 1.72
CA GLN A 21 5.19 14.13 3.02
C GLN A 21 4.32 12.87 2.92
N ALA A 22 3.73 12.60 1.74
CA ALA A 22 2.90 11.42 1.56
C ALA A 22 3.74 10.14 1.60
N VAL A 23 3.17 9.07 2.17
CA VAL A 23 3.88 7.80 2.40
C VAL A 23 3.07 6.66 1.79
N LEU A 24 3.77 5.77 1.08
CA LEU A 24 3.19 4.52 0.59
C LEU A 24 3.58 3.39 1.54
N VAL A 25 2.58 2.67 2.06
CA VAL A 25 2.81 1.51 2.91
C VAL A 25 2.28 0.27 2.19
N ASP A 26 3.19 -0.66 1.90
CA ASP A 26 2.85 -1.93 1.27
C ASP A 26 2.60 -2.94 2.39
N VAL A 27 1.37 -3.43 2.48
CA VAL A 27 0.95 -4.32 3.58
C VAL A 27 0.84 -5.78 3.15
N ARG A 28 1.46 -6.13 2.03
CA ARG A 28 1.53 -7.52 1.57
C ARG A 28 2.49 -8.32 2.43
N THR A 29 2.75 -9.56 2.04
CA THR A 29 3.66 -10.45 2.77
C THR A 29 5.08 -10.36 2.21
N ASP A 30 6.05 -10.81 3.01
CA ASP A 30 7.45 -10.91 2.60
C ASP A 30 7.60 -11.76 1.33
N ALA A 31 6.85 -12.86 1.23
CA ALA A 31 6.88 -13.71 0.05
C ALA A 31 6.44 -12.95 -1.21
N GLU A 32 5.40 -12.14 -1.10
CA GLU A 32 4.94 -11.33 -2.23
C GLU A 32 6.00 -10.32 -2.64
N TRP A 33 6.66 -9.67 -1.67
CA TRP A 33 7.71 -8.69 -1.98
C TRP A 33 8.87 -9.35 -2.71
N ARG A 34 9.27 -10.56 -2.30
CA ARG A 34 10.41 -11.26 -2.91
C ARG A 34 10.10 -11.83 -4.28
N PHE A 35 8.92 -12.43 -4.43
CA PHE A 35 8.61 -13.23 -5.63
C PHE A 35 7.79 -12.50 -6.68
N VAL A 36 7.00 -11.50 -6.27
CA VAL A 36 6.15 -10.77 -7.20
C VAL A 36 6.76 -9.43 -7.59
N GLY A 37 7.41 -8.76 -6.66
CA GLY A 37 8.00 -7.44 -6.88
C GLY A 37 7.42 -6.40 -5.93
N VAL A 38 7.94 -5.19 -5.99
CA VAL A 38 7.58 -4.08 -5.10
C VAL A 38 7.41 -2.79 -5.88
N PRO A 39 6.59 -1.85 -5.37
CA PRO A 39 6.52 -0.52 -5.99
C PRO A 39 7.87 0.20 -5.84
N ASP A 40 8.23 0.95 -6.85
CA ASP A 40 9.52 1.65 -6.89
C ASP A 40 9.29 3.16 -6.85
N LEU A 41 9.60 3.79 -5.73
CA LEU A 41 9.45 5.23 -5.54
C LEU A 41 10.77 5.99 -5.69
N SER A 42 11.81 5.34 -6.24
CA SER A 42 13.13 5.96 -6.34
C SER A 42 13.12 7.25 -7.18
N SER A 43 12.27 7.33 -8.20
CA SER A 43 12.15 8.56 -9.00
C SER A 43 11.60 9.74 -8.21
N LEU A 44 10.94 9.47 -7.08
CA LEU A 44 10.44 10.49 -6.16
C LEU A 44 11.42 10.76 -5.02
N GLY A 45 12.58 10.08 -5.02
CA GLY A 45 13.57 10.21 -3.96
C GLY A 45 13.14 9.61 -2.63
N ARG A 46 12.26 8.62 -2.66
CA ARG A 46 11.71 8.00 -1.45
C ARG A 46 11.65 6.49 -1.58
N ASP A 47 11.45 5.82 -0.46
CA ASP A 47 11.22 4.38 -0.40
C ASP A 47 9.80 4.10 0.09
N ALA A 48 9.19 3.02 -0.38
CA ALA A 48 7.97 2.52 0.20
C ALA A 48 8.27 1.95 1.59
N VAL A 49 7.28 1.96 2.47
CA VAL A 49 7.37 1.34 3.79
C VAL A 49 6.73 -0.03 3.68
N PHE A 50 7.38 -1.06 4.22
CA PHE A 50 6.91 -2.45 4.13
C PHE A 50 6.56 -2.97 5.52
N ILE A 51 5.29 -3.31 5.73
CA ILE A 51 4.79 -3.87 6.99
C ILE A 51 3.73 -4.91 6.66
N GLU A 52 3.94 -6.16 7.04
CA GLU A 52 2.95 -7.19 6.78
C GLU A 52 1.66 -6.95 7.56
N TRP A 53 0.52 -7.00 6.87
CA TRP A 53 -0.79 -7.05 7.52
C TRP A 53 -1.03 -8.44 8.10
N ASN A 54 -0.67 -9.46 7.33
CA ASN A 54 -0.67 -10.85 7.77
C ASN A 54 0.73 -11.42 7.68
N THR A 55 1.11 -12.21 8.68
CA THR A 55 2.40 -12.93 8.69
C THR A 55 2.15 -14.39 8.34
N SER A 56 3.21 -15.19 8.28
CA SER A 56 3.10 -16.63 8.02
C SER A 56 2.31 -17.38 9.10
N THR A 57 2.13 -16.79 10.26
CA THR A 57 1.43 -17.39 11.40
C THR A 57 0.07 -16.76 11.70
N GLY A 58 -0.38 -15.83 10.87
CA GLY A 58 -1.67 -15.18 11.03
C GLY A 58 -1.56 -13.65 10.99
N HIS A 59 -2.57 -12.97 11.49
CA HIS A 59 -2.60 -11.53 11.49
C HIS A 59 -1.43 -10.94 12.31
N ASN A 60 -0.80 -9.91 11.78
CA ASN A 60 0.30 -9.24 12.46
C ASN A 60 -0.25 -8.32 13.57
N GLU A 61 -0.22 -8.81 14.80
CA GLU A 61 -0.73 -8.05 15.95
C GLU A 61 0.14 -6.83 16.28
N ASN A 62 1.35 -6.76 15.75
CA ASN A 62 2.24 -5.62 15.94
C ASN A 62 2.15 -4.59 14.81
N PHE A 63 1.18 -4.73 13.91
CA PHE A 63 1.07 -3.88 12.73
C PHE A 63 1.10 -2.38 13.09
N LEU A 64 0.27 -1.96 14.03
CA LEU A 64 0.17 -0.55 14.39
C LEU A 64 1.46 -0.03 15.02
N ALA A 65 2.10 -0.83 15.89
CA ALA A 65 3.37 -0.46 16.51
C ALA A 65 4.46 -0.31 15.45
N GLU A 66 4.53 -1.23 14.49
CA GLU A 66 5.50 -1.15 13.39
C GLU A 66 5.22 0.06 12.50
N LEU A 67 3.94 0.33 12.22
CA LEU A 67 3.55 1.47 11.41
C LEU A 67 4.03 2.77 12.06
N LYS A 68 3.73 2.94 13.35
CA LYS A 68 4.16 4.14 14.08
C LYS A 68 5.68 4.29 14.12
N GLY A 69 6.40 3.17 14.22
CA GLY A 69 7.86 3.18 14.26
C GLY A 69 8.51 3.47 12.91
N LYS A 70 7.85 3.14 11.82
CA LYS A 70 8.40 3.30 10.46
C LYS A 70 7.95 4.57 9.75
N LEU A 71 6.87 5.21 10.20
CA LEU A 71 6.44 6.46 9.61
C LEU A 71 7.37 7.60 10.01
N PRO A 72 7.71 8.52 9.10
CA PRO A 72 8.46 9.71 9.46
C PRO A 72 7.65 10.58 10.43
N ALA A 73 8.34 11.36 11.26
CA ALA A 73 7.70 12.20 12.28
C ALA A 73 6.68 13.19 11.70
N GLN A 74 6.88 13.60 10.46
CA GLN A 74 6.02 14.56 9.80
C GLN A 74 5.32 13.95 8.59
N ALA A 75 4.88 12.70 8.72
CA ALA A 75 4.16 12.04 7.65
C ALA A 75 2.90 12.79 7.30
N GLY A 76 2.64 12.95 6.01
CA GLY A 76 1.40 13.49 5.47
C GLY A 76 0.42 12.37 5.21
N PRO A 77 -0.35 12.43 4.11
CA PRO A 77 -1.27 11.36 3.75
C PRO A 77 -0.55 10.03 3.61
N VAL A 78 -1.20 8.96 4.05
CA VAL A 78 -0.67 7.60 3.93
C VAL A 78 -1.56 6.81 2.99
N VAL A 79 -0.95 6.14 2.03
CA VAL A 79 -1.68 5.28 1.08
C VAL A 79 -1.24 3.84 1.30
N PHE A 80 -2.20 2.94 1.44
CA PHE A 80 -1.95 1.53 1.75
C PHE A 80 -2.17 0.65 0.53
N LEU A 81 -1.21 -0.21 0.25
CA LEU A 81 -1.19 -1.09 -0.92
C LEU A 81 -1.17 -2.55 -0.49
N CYS A 82 -2.06 -3.36 -1.07
CA CYS A 82 -1.97 -4.81 -0.95
C CYS A 82 -2.06 -5.43 -2.35
N ARG A 83 -2.39 -6.72 -2.45
CA ARG A 83 -2.41 -7.39 -3.74
C ARG A 83 -3.55 -6.89 -4.65
N SER A 84 -4.75 -6.78 -4.10
CA SER A 84 -5.96 -6.45 -4.88
C SER A 84 -6.87 -5.42 -4.22
N GLY A 85 -6.44 -4.81 -3.11
CA GLY A 85 -7.19 -3.74 -2.46
C GLY A 85 -8.05 -4.14 -1.26
N ASN A 86 -7.96 -5.39 -0.79
CA ASN A 86 -8.78 -5.88 0.33
C ASN A 86 -8.11 -5.76 1.69
N ARG A 87 -6.89 -6.30 1.84
CA ARG A 87 -6.13 -6.22 3.10
C ARG A 87 -5.84 -4.78 3.50
N SER A 88 -5.59 -3.94 2.52
CA SER A 88 -5.25 -2.53 2.74
C SER A 88 -6.42 -1.70 3.27
N ILE A 89 -7.66 -2.15 3.10
CA ILE A 89 -8.82 -1.51 3.73
C ILE A 89 -8.69 -1.61 5.25
N GLY A 90 -8.42 -2.80 5.76
CA GLY A 90 -8.21 -3.01 7.20
C GLY A 90 -7.06 -2.17 7.74
N ALA A 91 -5.97 -2.09 6.98
CA ALA A 91 -4.81 -1.28 7.35
C ALA A 91 -5.18 0.21 7.43
N ALA A 92 -5.89 0.73 6.44
CA ALA A 92 -6.31 2.13 6.42
C ALA A 92 -7.26 2.44 7.58
N GLU A 93 -8.19 1.52 7.88
CA GLU A 93 -9.10 1.68 9.02
C GLU A 93 -8.35 1.70 10.36
N THR A 94 -7.41 0.77 10.53
CA THR A 94 -6.60 0.69 11.76
C THR A 94 -5.77 1.96 11.95
N ALA A 95 -5.16 2.45 10.89
CA ALA A 95 -4.38 3.69 10.94
C ALA A 95 -5.26 4.89 11.32
N THR A 96 -6.44 4.99 10.72
CA THR A 96 -7.38 6.08 10.98
C THR A 96 -7.83 6.07 12.44
N GLU A 97 -8.16 4.91 12.99
CA GLU A 97 -8.53 4.78 14.40
C GLU A 97 -7.41 5.25 15.33
N ALA A 98 -6.18 5.09 14.93
CA ALA A 98 -5.01 5.49 15.73
C ALA A 98 -4.62 6.95 15.51
N GLY A 99 -5.39 7.71 14.73
CA GLY A 99 -5.12 9.13 14.49
C GLY A 99 -4.13 9.37 13.36
N ILE A 100 -3.78 8.36 12.59
CA ILE A 100 -2.92 8.49 11.41
C ILE A 100 -3.82 8.83 10.23
N GLU A 101 -3.95 10.12 9.94
CA GLU A 101 -4.91 10.64 8.97
C GLU A 101 -4.28 11.70 8.08
N PRO A 102 -4.72 11.82 6.82
CA PRO A 102 -5.64 10.92 6.14
C PRO A 102 -4.96 9.62 5.70
N SER A 103 -5.68 8.50 5.78
CA SER A 103 -5.21 7.19 5.34
C SER A 103 -6.14 6.67 4.25
N TYR A 104 -5.57 6.29 3.11
CA TYR A 104 -6.30 5.86 1.92
C TYR A 104 -6.02 4.41 1.59
N ASN A 105 -7.00 3.76 0.98
CA ASN A 105 -6.82 2.44 0.38
C ASN A 105 -6.57 2.60 -1.12
N ILE A 106 -5.57 1.90 -1.65
CA ILE A 106 -5.33 1.86 -3.09
C ILE A 106 -6.16 0.74 -3.69
N LEU A 107 -7.12 1.11 -4.52
CA LEU A 107 -7.97 0.15 -5.24
C LEU A 107 -7.12 -0.72 -6.17
N ASP A 108 -7.54 -1.96 -6.37
CA ASP A 108 -6.91 -2.92 -7.26
C ASP A 108 -5.50 -3.36 -6.83
N GLY A 109 -4.87 -2.66 -5.88
CA GLY A 109 -3.60 -3.05 -5.33
C GLY A 109 -2.46 -3.14 -6.34
N PHE A 110 -1.48 -4.00 -6.02
CA PHE A 110 -0.28 -4.15 -6.84
C PHE A 110 -0.52 -5.03 -8.08
N GLU A 111 -1.29 -6.11 -7.93
CA GLU A 111 -1.51 -7.10 -8.99
C GLU A 111 -2.88 -7.02 -9.65
N GLY A 112 -3.81 -6.28 -9.08
CA GLY A 112 -5.15 -6.15 -9.60
C GLY A 112 -6.09 -7.26 -9.16
N ASN A 113 -7.33 -7.15 -9.63
CA ASN A 113 -8.37 -8.14 -9.37
C ASN A 113 -8.35 -9.23 -10.43
N LEU A 114 -9.02 -10.34 -10.15
CA LEU A 114 -9.16 -11.43 -11.11
C LEU A 114 -10.09 -10.99 -12.23
N ASP A 115 -9.72 -11.30 -13.48
CA ASP A 115 -10.57 -11.07 -14.65
C ASP A 115 -11.59 -12.23 -14.80
N ALA A 116 -12.35 -12.22 -15.89
CA ALA A 116 -13.37 -13.24 -16.13
C ALA A 116 -12.81 -14.66 -16.27
N GLN A 117 -11.52 -14.79 -16.60
CA GLN A 117 -10.85 -16.08 -16.73
C GLN A 117 -10.05 -16.45 -15.46
N GLY A 118 -10.16 -15.64 -14.42
CA GLY A 118 -9.44 -15.89 -13.16
C GLY A 118 -7.98 -15.50 -13.20
N HIS A 119 -7.60 -14.57 -14.08
CA HIS A 119 -6.23 -14.06 -14.17
C HIS A 119 -6.13 -12.64 -13.62
N ARG A 120 -4.96 -12.30 -13.07
CA ARG A 120 -4.65 -10.93 -12.65
C ARG A 120 -3.82 -10.25 -13.74
N GLY A 121 -3.76 -8.94 -13.71
CA GLY A 121 -2.89 -8.17 -14.58
C GLY A 121 -3.60 -7.18 -15.49
N GLU A 122 -4.93 -7.08 -15.42
CA GLU A 122 -5.66 -6.07 -16.17
C GLU A 122 -5.76 -4.75 -15.43
N THR A 123 -5.69 -4.79 -14.10
CA THR A 123 -5.77 -3.60 -13.25
C THR A 123 -4.63 -3.63 -12.24
N GLY A 124 -4.51 -2.55 -11.47
CA GLY A 124 -3.53 -2.45 -10.40
C GLY A 124 -2.29 -1.67 -10.78
N TRP A 125 -1.41 -1.49 -9.79
CA TRP A 125 -0.19 -0.69 -9.90
C TRP A 125 0.66 -1.03 -11.13
N ARG A 126 0.94 -2.33 -11.31
CA ARG A 126 1.76 -2.78 -12.44
C ARG A 126 1.05 -2.60 -13.78
N ALA A 127 -0.24 -2.91 -13.82
CA ALA A 127 -1.01 -2.89 -15.06
C ALA A 127 -1.13 -1.49 -15.65
N VAL A 128 -1.22 -0.46 -14.80
CA VAL A 128 -1.32 0.92 -15.28
C VAL A 128 0.05 1.56 -15.56
N GLY A 129 1.12 0.79 -15.47
CA GLY A 129 2.45 1.24 -15.86
C GLY A 129 3.22 2.03 -14.83
N LEU A 130 2.82 1.97 -13.57
CA LEU A 130 3.56 2.66 -12.50
C LEU A 130 4.86 1.93 -12.19
N PRO A 131 5.89 2.64 -11.71
CA PRO A 131 7.20 2.03 -11.47
C PRO A 131 7.15 0.91 -10.43
N TRP A 132 7.78 -0.21 -10.75
CA TRP A 132 7.95 -1.33 -9.84
C TRP A 132 9.23 -2.08 -10.19
N LYS A 133 9.72 -2.88 -9.25
CA LYS A 133 10.94 -3.65 -9.44
C LYS A 133 10.87 -4.97 -8.69
N GLN A 134 11.72 -5.91 -9.06
CA GLN A 134 11.91 -7.13 -8.29
C GLN A 134 13.10 -6.96 -7.37
N GLN A 135 13.04 -7.62 -6.23
CA GLN A 135 14.14 -7.59 -5.27
C GLN A 135 15.12 -8.73 -5.53
#